data_4090ddf2df564ce6dfb50484a20c6913
#
_entry.id   4090ddf2df564ce6dfb50484a20c6913
#
_cell.length_a   1.000
_cell.length_b   1.000
_cell.length_c   1.000
_cell.angle_alpha   90.00
_cell.angle_beta   90.00
_cell.angle_gamma   90.00
#
_symmetry.space_group_name_H-M   'P 1'
#
loop_
_entity.id
_entity.type
_entity.pdbx_description
1 polymer ?
#
loop_
_entity_poly.entity_id
_entity_poly.type
_entity_poly.pdbx_seq_one_letter_code
_entity_poly.pdbx_strand_id
1 'polypeptide(L)'
;MATEGALSTLSRYEALFELSSEINAATEIERVGELLTRRIKYVADVYSWRYFSLEREDASSTTARQAMVIDGYRGNAGVKHIPEGELCTVELNLWSRKRSSFVEGAELEEAKRVLPEQFRKDDIVQIVVCPRFGGGGLQSMLLFSKRRQPFNELDVKFLTLASQIFHDKVYLLWEQKKLRDLENAYLQQEITLRQSEKLATLGKLSAGMAHELNNPAAAAQRSADQLRVAIEELDEAQRNLGAAALTEAESAALSRLVASTIDPGNRSADLDPLSRSDLEGDIEQWLEEKGVDEAWELAPALASFGWDAQKLAEITMPFGANHLPVILASLKSGHAASTLVEEIREATRRITEIVKALRSYSYLDQAPIQRIDVHEGLDSTLVILRSKLKDGIAVRRDYDPALPQIQAFGTELNQVWTNIIDNAVAAMNGAGELVLRTYREDPWLVVEIKDNGPGVPAEIQSRIFDPFFTTKPPGEGTGLGLNISHNIVVQKHHGRIDVHSSPGETRFVVKLPLDPSAMTPQRGTTEEAR
;
A
#
# COMPACT_ATOMS: atom_id res chain seq x y z
N MET A 1 -48.97 -42.31 41.32
CA MET A 1 -49.30 -41.24 40.37
C MET A 1 -48.63 -39.91 40.68
N ALA A 2 -48.70 -39.31 41.87
CA ALA A 2 -48.00 -38.03 42.15
C ALA A 2 -46.47 -38.14 42.13
N THR A 3 -45.90 -39.24 42.61
CA THR A 3 -44.44 -39.51 42.59
C THR A 3 -43.89 -39.80 41.19
N GLU A 4 -44.60 -40.46 40.31
CA GLU A 4 -44.21 -40.75 38.93
C GLU A 4 -44.23 -39.46 38.05
N GLY A 5 -45.26 -38.61 38.29
CA GLY A 5 -45.30 -37.31 37.61
C GLY A 5 -44.16 -36.36 38.01
N ALA A 6 -43.75 -36.36 39.26
CA ALA A 6 -42.64 -35.60 39.78
C ALA A 6 -41.28 -36.08 39.23
N LEU A 7 -41.08 -37.42 39.22
CA LEU A 7 -39.86 -38.00 38.59
C LEU A 7 -39.76 -37.73 37.10
N SER A 8 -40.87 -37.82 36.36
CA SER A 8 -40.93 -37.49 34.94
C SER A 8 -40.62 -35.99 34.66
N THR A 9 -41.06 -35.13 35.57
CA THR A 9 -40.77 -33.68 35.46
C THR A 9 -39.30 -33.39 35.74
N LEU A 10 -38.72 -33.97 36.79
CA LEU A 10 -37.31 -33.80 37.15
C LEU A 10 -36.38 -34.25 36.01
N SER A 11 -36.64 -35.43 35.43
CA SER A 11 -35.86 -35.97 34.31
C SER A 11 -35.88 -35.05 33.08
N ARG A 12 -37.00 -34.35 32.81
CA ARG A 12 -37.07 -33.38 31.70
C ARG A 12 -36.27 -32.11 31.98
N TYR A 13 -36.24 -31.61 33.21
CA TYR A 13 -35.39 -30.47 33.56
C TYR A 13 -33.91 -30.82 33.52
N GLU A 14 -33.50 -32.00 33.95
CA GLU A 14 -32.13 -32.50 33.79
C GLU A 14 -31.73 -32.55 32.31
N ALA A 15 -32.61 -33.10 31.47
CA ALA A 15 -32.37 -33.13 30.02
C ALA A 15 -32.26 -31.74 29.36
N LEU A 16 -33.03 -30.76 29.86
CA LEU A 16 -32.90 -29.36 29.39
C LEU A 16 -31.59 -28.73 29.83
N PHE A 17 -31.16 -28.97 31.05
CA PHE A 17 -29.88 -28.46 31.55
C PHE A 17 -28.70 -29.03 30.77
N GLU A 18 -28.68 -30.34 30.53
CA GLU A 18 -27.66 -30.98 29.70
C GLU A 18 -27.69 -30.47 28.26
N LEU A 19 -28.88 -30.32 27.65
CA LEU A 19 -29.06 -29.74 26.32
C LEU A 19 -28.50 -28.33 26.27
N SER A 20 -28.81 -27.49 27.26
CA SER A 20 -28.29 -26.10 27.32
C SER A 20 -26.78 -26.09 27.42
N SER A 21 -26.18 -26.93 28.25
CA SER A 21 -24.73 -27.03 28.38
C SER A 21 -24.05 -27.47 27.08
N GLU A 22 -24.57 -28.55 26.45
CA GLU A 22 -24.03 -29.06 25.19
C GLU A 22 -24.18 -28.04 24.03
N ILE A 23 -25.35 -27.41 23.92
CA ILE A 23 -25.62 -26.39 22.89
C ILE A 23 -24.73 -25.16 23.08
N ASN A 24 -24.52 -24.70 24.32
CA ASN A 24 -23.66 -23.53 24.56
C ASN A 24 -22.20 -23.78 24.19
N ALA A 25 -21.71 -25.00 24.29
CA ALA A 25 -20.37 -25.38 23.87
C ALA A 25 -20.21 -25.52 22.34
N ALA A 26 -21.31 -25.65 21.60
CA ALA A 26 -21.25 -25.80 20.15
C ALA A 26 -20.82 -24.50 19.44
N THR A 27 -20.02 -24.64 18.41
CA THR A 27 -19.47 -23.54 17.58
C THR A 27 -20.07 -23.47 16.17
N GLU A 28 -20.83 -24.50 15.77
CA GLU A 28 -21.46 -24.65 14.45
C GLU A 28 -22.96 -24.88 14.58
N ILE A 29 -23.75 -24.30 13.67
CA ILE A 29 -25.21 -24.38 13.68
C ILE A 29 -25.68 -25.84 13.47
N GLU A 30 -25.04 -26.56 12.56
CA GLU A 30 -25.31 -27.96 12.28
C GLU A 30 -25.18 -28.80 13.54
N ARG A 31 -24.13 -28.55 14.32
CA ARG A 31 -23.90 -29.25 15.59
C ARG A 31 -24.99 -28.98 16.64
N VAL A 32 -25.46 -27.73 16.70
CA VAL A 32 -26.60 -27.34 17.55
C VAL A 32 -27.85 -28.13 17.15
N GLY A 33 -28.11 -28.27 15.85
CA GLY A 33 -29.24 -29.07 15.32
C GLY A 33 -29.15 -30.55 15.66
N GLU A 34 -27.97 -31.16 15.54
CA GLU A 34 -27.76 -32.58 15.92
C GLU A 34 -28.01 -32.81 17.42
N LEU A 35 -27.53 -31.93 18.27
CA LEU A 35 -27.72 -32.01 19.72
C LEU A 35 -29.20 -31.90 20.08
N LEU A 36 -29.92 -30.97 19.49
CA LEU A 36 -31.37 -30.86 19.65
C LEU A 36 -32.06 -32.16 19.21
N THR A 37 -31.78 -32.65 18.00
CA THR A 37 -32.37 -33.85 17.43
C THR A 37 -32.21 -35.04 18.37
N ARG A 38 -31.03 -35.24 18.92
CA ARG A 38 -30.75 -36.34 19.83
C ARG A 38 -31.57 -36.26 21.13
N ARG A 39 -31.63 -35.09 21.77
CA ARG A 39 -32.30 -34.90 23.05
C ARG A 39 -33.82 -34.98 22.95
N ILE A 40 -34.42 -34.27 21.98
CA ILE A 40 -35.90 -34.24 21.86
C ILE A 40 -36.48 -35.59 21.47
N LYS A 41 -35.72 -36.42 20.75
CA LYS A 41 -36.11 -37.81 20.42
C LYS A 41 -36.30 -38.67 21.65
N TYR A 42 -35.36 -38.61 22.62
CA TYR A 42 -35.40 -39.44 23.81
C TYR A 42 -36.38 -38.92 24.86
N VAL A 43 -36.58 -37.61 24.98
CA VAL A 43 -37.37 -37.01 26.06
C VAL A 43 -38.85 -36.83 25.68
N ALA A 44 -39.14 -36.44 24.45
CA ALA A 44 -40.49 -36.15 23.99
C ALA A 44 -40.93 -37.01 22.78
N ASP A 45 -40.14 -38.02 22.41
CA ASP A 45 -40.39 -38.91 21.27
C ASP A 45 -40.68 -38.18 19.96
N VAL A 46 -39.94 -37.10 19.71
CA VAL A 46 -40.06 -36.31 18.48
C VAL A 46 -39.55 -37.12 17.30
N TYR A 47 -40.33 -37.18 16.22
CA TYR A 47 -39.98 -37.90 15.00
C TYR A 47 -39.16 -37.07 14.03
N SER A 48 -39.61 -35.83 13.75
CA SER A 48 -38.90 -34.86 12.95
C SER A 48 -39.18 -33.44 13.46
N TRP A 49 -38.32 -32.54 13.14
CA TRP A 49 -38.49 -31.14 13.48
C TRP A 49 -37.98 -30.24 12.35
N ARG A 50 -38.48 -29.02 12.28
CA ARG A 50 -38.09 -28.00 11.34
C ARG A 50 -38.03 -26.66 12.03
N TYR A 51 -36.90 -25.98 11.88
CA TYR A 51 -36.70 -24.60 12.30
C TYR A 51 -36.69 -23.72 11.06
N PHE A 52 -37.27 -22.57 11.16
CA PHE A 52 -37.12 -21.51 10.18
C PHE A 52 -37.13 -20.13 10.82
N SER A 53 -36.30 -19.24 10.28
CA SER A 53 -36.15 -17.87 10.70
C SER A 53 -36.09 -16.98 9.47
N LEU A 54 -36.85 -15.87 9.48
CA LEU A 54 -36.82 -14.89 8.40
C LEU A 54 -35.76 -13.84 8.67
N GLU A 55 -34.85 -13.69 7.74
CA GLU A 55 -33.84 -12.64 7.78
C GLU A 55 -34.45 -11.33 7.22
N ARG A 56 -34.37 -10.26 8.01
CA ARG A 56 -34.64 -8.90 7.49
C ARG A 56 -33.32 -8.27 7.09
N GLU A 57 -33.14 -7.94 5.82
CA GLU A 57 -31.95 -7.21 5.34
C GLU A 57 -31.87 -5.80 5.92
N ASP A 58 -33.00 -5.15 6.16
CA ASP A 58 -33.13 -3.88 6.92
C ASP A 58 -34.59 -3.62 7.24
N ALA A 59 -34.86 -2.83 8.27
CA ALA A 59 -36.22 -2.46 8.66
C ALA A 59 -36.99 -1.66 7.59
N SER A 60 -36.29 -1.18 6.54
CA SER A 60 -36.81 -0.36 5.44
C SER A 60 -36.79 -1.06 4.06
N SER A 61 -36.22 -2.28 3.94
CA SER A 61 -36.07 -2.95 2.64
C SER A 61 -37.33 -3.73 2.25
N THR A 62 -37.83 -3.49 1.03
CA THR A 62 -38.90 -4.25 0.35
C THR A 62 -38.34 -5.43 -0.47
N THR A 63 -37.03 -5.75 -0.37
CA THR A 63 -36.39 -6.81 -1.15
C THR A 63 -36.60 -8.19 -0.56
N ALA A 64 -36.54 -9.21 -1.43
CA ALA A 64 -36.79 -10.61 -1.13
C ALA A 64 -36.04 -11.07 0.13
N ARG A 65 -36.81 -11.48 1.14
CA ARG A 65 -36.29 -12.03 2.40
C ARG A 65 -35.77 -13.43 2.16
N GLN A 66 -34.65 -13.76 2.81
CA GLN A 66 -34.19 -15.13 2.88
C GLN A 66 -34.64 -15.77 4.21
N ALA A 67 -34.96 -17.05 4.16
CA ALA A 67 -35.26 -17.85 5.32
C ALA A 67 -34.11 -18.83 5.56
N MET A 68 -33.57 -18.82 6.79
CA MET A 68 -32.71 -19.90 7.24
C MET A 68 -33.59 -21.05 7.73
N VAL A 69 -33.41 -22.22 7.14
CA VAL A 69 -34.16 -23.43 7.47
C VAL A 69 -33.21 -24.51 7.98
N ILE A 70 -33.54 -25.13 9.10
CA ILE A 70 -32.83 -26.27 9.63
C ILE A 70 -33.80 -27.41 9.80
N ASP A 71 -33.52 -28.52 9.14
CA ASP A 71 -34.32 -29.72 9.20
C ASP A 71 -33.61 -30.79 10.02
N GLY A 72 -34.26 -31.35 11.05
CA GLY A 72 -33.75 -32.44 11.84
C GLY A 72 -34.56 -33.71 11.70
N TYR A 73 -33.88 -34.80 11.33
CA TYR A 73 -34.48 -36.12 11.16
C TYR A 73 -33.45 -37.23 11.35
N ARG A 74 -33.83 -38.27 12.08
CA ARG A 74 -33.02 -39.50 12.33
C ARG A 74 -31.61 -39.25 12.87
N GLY A 75 -31.43 -38.21 13.69
CA GLY A 75 -30.16 -37.89 14.33
C GLY A 75 -29.29 -36.92 13.57
N ASN A 76 -29.67 -36.53 12.34
CA ASN A 76 -28.98 -35.54 11.55
C ASN A 76 -29.74 -34.21 11.53
N ALA A 77 -29.00 -33.10 11.33
CA ALA A 77 -29.55 -31.79 11.06
C ALA A 77 -28.86 -31.19 9.85
N GLY A 78 -29.60 -30.51 8.97
CA GLY A 78 -29.06 -29.83 7.81
C GLY A 78 -29.55 -28.40 7.73
N VAL A 79 -28.63 -27.46 7.46
CA VAL A 79 -28.93 -26.03 7.31
C VAL A 79 -29.07 -25.70 5.84
N LYS A 80 -30.10 -24.92 5.51
CA LYS A 80 -30.35 -24.39 4.15
C LYS A 80 -30.79 -22.94 4.23
N HIS A 81 -30.41 -22.14 3.26
CA HIS A 81 -30.93 -20.82 3.03
C HIS A 81 -31.83 -20.86 1.79
N ILE A 82 -33.09 -20.46 1.94
CA ILE A 82 -34.08 -20.47 0.86
C ILE A 82 -34.75 -19.08 0.75
N PRO A 83 -35.16 -18.65 -0.46
CA PRO A 83 -36.01 -17.47 -0.61
C PRO A 83 -37.29 -17.61 0.20
N GLU A 84 -37.82 -16.53 0.78
CA GLU A 84 -39.10 -16.53 1.54
C GLU A 84 -40.24 -17.13 0.73
N GLY A 85 -40.25 -16.89 -0.59
CA GLY A 85 -41.27 -17.42 -1.50
C GLY A 85 -41.28 -18.95 -1.67
N GLU A 86 -40.25 -19.66 -1.19
CA GLU A 86 -40.17 -21.12 -1.15
C GLU A 86 -40.71 -21.73 0.14
N LEU A 87 -41.05 -20.90 1.15
CA LEU A 87 -41.79 -21.36 2.31
C LEU A 87 -43.23 -21.71 1.87
N CYS A 88 -43.71 -22.86 2.36
CA CYS A 88 -45.06 -23.28 2.01
C CYS A 88 -46.14 -22.41 2.71
N THR A 89 -47.34 -22.37 2.13
CA THR A 89 -48.47 -21.59 2.66
C THR A 89 -48.77 -21.90 4.12
N VAL A 90 -48.61 -23.16 4.54
CA VAL A 90 -48.83 -23.59 5.94
C VAL A 90 -47.76 -22.98 6.85
N GLU A 91 -46.50 -22.96 6.46
CA GLU A 91 -45.43 -22.34 7.25
C GLU A 91 -45.66 -20.85 7.44
N LEU A 92 -46.12 -20.14 6.39
CA LEU A 92 -46.50 -18.73 6.45
C LEU A 92 -47.77 -18.50 7.33
N ASN A 93 -48.75 -19.37 7.26
CA ASN A 93 -49.93 -19.29 8.12
C ASN A 93 -49.61 -19.54 9.59
N LEU A 94 -48.73 -20.53 9.88
CA LEU A 94 -48.24 -20.80 11.21
C LEU A 94 -47.43 -19.65 11.80
N TRP A 95 -46.80 -18.81 10.93
CA TRP A 95 -46.06 -17.61 11.33
C TRP A 95 -46.92 -16.58 12.08
N SER A 96 -48.22 -16.61 11.89
CA SER A 96 -49.16 -15.71 12.60
C SER A 96 -49.43 -16.10 14.07
N ARG A 97 -49.02 -17.28 14.49
CA ARG A 97 -49.27 -17.80 15.85
C ARG A 97 -48.42 -17.11 16.87
N LYS A 98 -49.04 -16.64 17.96
CA LYS A 98 -48.37 -15.89 19.05
C LYS A 98 -47.91 -16.76 20.22
N ARG A 99 -48.31 -18.02 20.28
CA ARG A 99 -48.01 -18.97 21.38
C ARG A 99 -47.80 -20.37 20.81
N SER A 100 -47.12 -21.21 21.60
CA SER A 100 -47.02 -22.64 21.28
C SER A 100 -48.41 -23.24 21.14
N SER A 101 -48.62 -23.98 20.09
CA SER A 101 -49.95 -24.49 19.70
C SER A 101 -49.80 -25.82 18.96
N PHE A 102 -50.92 -26.51 18.80
CA PHE A 102 -51.01 -27.77 18.09
C PHE A 102 -51.55 -27.57 16.66
N VAL A 103 -51.08 -28.43 15.76
CA VAL A 103 -51.66 -28.64 14.42
C VAL A 103 -52.21 -30.04 14.40
N GLU A 104 -53.56 -30.16 14.29
CA GLU A 104 -54.30 -31.42 14.43
C GLU A 104 -55.46 -31.47 13.42
N GLY A 105 -56.05 -32.64 13.24
CA GLY A 105 -57.25 -32.82 12.41
C GLY A 105 -57.05 -32.37 10.95
N ALA A 106 -57.98 -31.59 10.45
CA ALA A 106 -57.93 -31.12 9.05
C ALA A 106 -56.70 -30.27 8.75
N GLU A 107 -56.27 -29.46 9.69
CA GLU A 107 -55.05 -28.61 9.53
C GLU A 107 -53.80 -29.47 9.42
N LEU A 108 -53.72 -30.60 10.16
CA LEU A 108 -52.63 -31.56 10.06
C LEU A 108 -52.57 -32.22 8.68
N GLU A 109 -53.71 -32.60 8.14
CA GLU A 109 -53.80 -33.22 6.80
C GLU A 109 -53.41 -32.24 5.69
N GLU A 110 -53.75 -30.97 5.83
CA GLU A 110 -53.26 -29.91 4.94
C GLU A 110 -51.75 -29.73 5.10
N ALA A 111 -51.23 -29.66 6.32
CA ALA A 111 -49.81 -29.51 6.59
C ALA A 111 -48.99 -30.68 6.02
N LYS A 112 -49.45 -31.92 6.12
CA LYS A 112 -48.84 -33.10 5.55
C LYS A 112 -48.65 -33.04 4.03
N ARG A 113 -49.53 -32.29 3.29
CA ARG A 113 -49.44 -32.18 1.82
C ARG A 113 -48.32 -31.28 1.35
N VAL A 114 -48.00 -30.25 2.12
CA VAL A 114 -47.09 -29.18 1.71
C VAL A 114 -45.76 -29.13 2.48
N LEU A 115 -45.74 -29.57 3.72
CA LEU A 115 -44.47 -29.66 4.51
C LEU A 115 -43.51 -30.67 3.88
N PRO A 116 -42.20 -30.59 4.18
CA PRO A 116 -41.18 -31.56 3.72
C PRO A 116 -41.53 -33.01 3.99
N GLU A 117 -40.91 -33.93 3.21
CA GLU A 117 -41.24 -35.37 3.22
C GLU A 117 -41.24 -36.00 4.62
N GLN A 118 -40.34 -35.57 5.51
CA GLN A 118 -40.29 -36.05 6.91
C GLN A 118 -41.55 -35.75 7.70
N PHE A 119 -42.39 -34.81 7.30
CA PHE A 119 -43.68 -34.46 7.94
C PHE A 119 -44.90 -35.12 7.24
N ARG A 120 -44.72 -35.81 6.10
CA ARG A 120 -45.79 -36.41 5.29
C ARG A 120 -46.13 -37.83 5.63
N LYS A 121 -45.57 -38.41 6.72
CA LYS A 121 -45.89 -39.78 7.12
C LYS A 121 -47.28 -39.90 7.69
N ASP A 122 -48.04 -40.92 7.25
CA ASP A 122 -49.43 -41.16 7.65
C ASP A 122 -49.63 -41.32 9.16
N ASP A 123 -48.65 -41.89 9.85
CA ASP A 123 -48.71 -42.13 11.28
C ASP A 123 -48.29 -40.94 12.17
N ILE A 124 -48.05 -39.76 11.59
CA ILE A 124 -47.91 -38.50 12.32
C ILE A 124 -49.31 -38.09 12.79
N VAL A 125 -49.47 -37.95 14.10
CA VAL A 125 -50.74 -37.66 14.74
C VAL A 125 -50.88 -36.20 15.18
N GLN A 126 -49.75 -35.50 15.33
CA GLN A 126 -49.75 -34.11 15.81
C GLN A 126 -48.42 -33.40 15.46
N ILE A 127 -48.50 -32.10 15.22
CA ILE A 127 -47.36 -31.21 15.15
C ILE A 127 -47.49 -30.13 16.22
N VAL A 128 -46.43 -29.87 16.98
CA VAL A 128 -46.30 -28.74 17.91
C VAL A 128 -45.54 -27.61 17.24
N VAL A 129 -46.09 -26.43 17.35
CA VAL A 129 -45.48 -25.17 16.83
C VAL A 129 -44.97 -24.38 18.04
N CYS A 130 -43.68 -24.05 18.03
CA CYS A 130 -43.05 -23.25 19.07
C CYS A 130 -42.49 -21.94 18.44
N PRO A 131 -43.25 -20.83 18.47
CA PRO A 131 -42.81 -19.55 17.98
C PRO A 131 -41.85 -18.87 18.96
N ARG A 132 -40.88 -18.09 18.43
CA ARG A 132 -39.98 -17.23 19.18
C ARG A 132 -40.17 -15.79 18.79
N PHE A 133 -40.39 -14.92 19.76
CA PHE A 133 -40.57 -13.48 19.60
C PHE A 133 -39.36 -12.74 20.15
N GLY A 134 -38.97 -11.64 19.48
CA GLY A 134 -37.97 -10.67 19.92
C GLY A 134 -38.46 -9.25 19.75
N GLY A 135 -37.63 -8.24 19.98
CA GLY A 135 -37.99 -6.83 20.03
C GLY A 135 -38.69 -6.21 18.80
N GLY A 136 -38.84 -6.96 17.71
CA GLY A 136 -39.50 -6.51 16.45
C GLY A 136 -40.59 -7.44 15.93
N GLY A 137 -41.02 -8.45 16.70
CA GLY A 137 -42.03 -9.44 16.29
C GLY A 137 -41.54 -10.88 16.31
N LEU A 138 -42.16 -11.76 15.49
CA LEU A 138 -41.78 -13.16 15.38
C LEU A 138 -40.40 -13.28 14.70
N GLN A 139 -39.44 -13.90 15.36
CA GLN A 139 -38.07 -14.07 14.87
C GLN A 139 -37.84 -15.45 14.25
N SER A 140 -38.40 -16.48 14.82
CA SER A 140 -38.24 -17.85 14.34
C SER A 140 -39.34 -18.76 14.83
N MET A 141 -39.40 -19.94 14.26
CA MET A 141 -40.38 -20.95 14.61
C MET A 141 -39.75 -22.34 14.52
N LEU A 142 -40.10 -23.21 15.50
CA LEU A 142 -39.81 -24.62 15.46
C LEU A 142 -41.10 -25.42 15.36
N LEU A 143 -41.11 -26.39 14.46
CA LEU A 143 -42.14 -27.39 14.29
C LEU A 143 -41.59 -28.73 14.77
N PHE A 144 -42.35 -29.43 15.61
CA PHE A 144 -42.01 -30.78 16.08
C PHE A 144 -43.14 -31.75 15.76
N SER A 145 -42.85 -32.85 15.10
CA SER A 145 -43.83 -33.89 14.78
C SER A 145 -43.69 -35.10 15.69
N LYS A 146 -44.83 -35.74 16.00
CA LYS A 146 -44.90 -36.97 16.80
C LYS A 146 -45.77 -38.02 16.11
N ARG A 147 -45.39 -39.28 16.25
CA ARG A 147 -46.06 -40.44 15.68
C ARG A 147 -46.85 -41.22 16.76
N ARG A 148 -47.96 -41.83 16.38
CA ARG A 148 -48.77 -42.78 17.15
C ARG A 148 -49.48 -42.20 18.39
N GLN A 149 -48.92 -41.33 19.14
CA GLN A 149 -49.52 -40.71 20.32
C GLN A 149 -49.33 -39.19 20.28
N PRO A 150 -50.30 -38.38 20.74
CA PRO A 150 -50.15 -36.94 20.82
C PRO A 150 -49.13 -36.52 21.90
N PHE A 151 -48.64 -35.29 21.81
CA PHE A 151 -47.81 -34.67 22.85
C PHE A 151 -48.68 -34.39 24.09
N ASN A 152 -48.10 -34.64 25.27
CA ASN A 152 -48.71 -34.23 26.52
C ASN A 152 -48.25 -32.81 26.93
N GLU A 153 -48.84 -32.24 27.98
CA GLU A 153 -48.51 -30.88 28.44
C GLU A 153 -47.02 -30.72 28.85
N LEU A 154 -46.43 -31.77 29.43
CA LEU A 154 -45.04 -31.76 29.83
C LEU A 154 -44.09 -31.80 28.62
N ASP A 155 -44.48 -32.53 27.55
CA ASP A 155 -43.76 -32.53 26.28
C ASP A 155 -43.73 -31.13 25.67
N VAL A 156 -44.88 -30.45 25.65
CA VAL A 156 -44.98 -29.09 25.09
C VAL A 156 -44.15 -28.07 25.87
N LYS A 157 -44.20 -28.14 27.21
CA LYS A 157 -43.36 -27.26 28.05
C LYS A 157 -41.88 -27.52 27.80
N PHE A 158 -41.47 -28.78 27.73
CA PHE A 158 -40.09 -29.17 27.42
C PHE A 158 -39.66 -28.66 26.04
N LEU A 159 -40.46 -28.89 24.98
CA LEU A 159 -40.17 -28.49 23.62
C LEU A 159 -40.13 -26.96 23.47
N THR A 160 -41.00 -26.23 24.18
CA THR A 160 -40.99 -24.76 24.19
C THR A 160 -39.68 -24.21 24.78
N LEU A 161 -39.21 -24.76 25.89
CA LEU A 161 -37.94 -24.36 26.52
C LEU A 161 -36.73 -24.79 25.66
N ALA A 162 -36.74 -26.00 25.13
CA ALA A 162 -35.70 -26.50 24.23
C ALA A 162 -35.59 -25.64 22.95
N SER A 163 -36.75 -25.19 22.41
CA SER A 163 -36.79 -24.29 21.24
C SER A 163 -36.17 -22.91 21.54
N GLN A 164 -36.37 -22.41 22.77
CA GLN A 164 -35.76 -21.15 23.18
C GLN A 164 -34.23 -21.23 23.22
N ILE A 165 -33.72 -22.28 23.91
CA ILE A 165 -32.26 -22.52 24.00
C ILE A 165 -31.66 -22.69 22.61
N PHE A 166 -32.30 -23.44 21.75
CA PHE A 166 -31.88 -23.66 20.37
C PHE A 166 -31.83 -22.36 19.58
N HIS A 167 -32.91 -21.58 19.59
CA HIS A 167 -33.01 -20.33 18.87
C HIS A 167 -31.93 -19.33 19.30
N ASP A 168 -31.77 -19.13 20.62
CA ASP A 168 -30.83 -18.14 21.15
C ASP A 168 -29.40 -18.46 20.70
N LYS A 169 -29.02 -19.76 20.68
CA LYS A 169 -27.70 -20.17 20.21
C LYS A 169 -27.52 -20.07 18.69
N VAL A 170 -28.52 -20.48 17.91
CA VAL A 170 -28.50 -20.39 16.45
C VAL A 170 -28.39 -18.93 16.04
N TYR A 171 -29.17 -18.04 16.66
CA TYR A 171 -29.13 -16.61 16.42
C TYR A 171 -27.75 -16.01 16.72
N LEU A 172 -27.17 -16.36 17.88
CA LEU A 172 -25.84 -15.89 18.27
C LEU A 172 -24.76 -16.33 17.28
N LEU A 173 -24.76 -17.60 16.87
CA LEU A 173 -23.78 -18.14 15.92
C LEU A 173 -23.93 -17.49 14.55
N TRP A 174 -25.16 -17.24 14.12
CA TRP A 174 -25.45 -16.57 12.85
C TRP A 174 -24.97 -15.11 12.85
N GLU A 175 -25.26 -14.34 13.92
CA GLU A 175 -24.73 -12.97 14.05
C GLU A 175 -23.21 -12.93 14.04
N GLN A 176 -22.57 -13.84 14.78
CA GLN A 176 -21.10 -13.93 14.78
C GLN A 176 -20.54 -14.22 13.39
N LYS A 177 -21.21 -15.09 12.62
CA LYS A 177 -20.82 -15.37 11.22
C LYS A 177 -20.97 -14.13 10.35
N LYS A 178 -22.12 -13.44 10.44
CA LYS A 178 -22.39 -12.22 9.68
C LYS A 178 -21.36 -11.11 9.94
N LEU A 179 -20.98 -10.93 11.20
CA LEU A 179 -19.95 -9.97 11.59
C LEU A 179 -18.59 -10.33 10.99
N ARG A 180 -18.18 -11.59 11.03
CA ARG A 180 -16.93 -12.06 10.41
C ARG A 180 -16.91 -11.87 8.90
N ASP A 181 -18.03 -12.18 8.24
CA ASP A 181 -18.14 -12.03 6.79
C ASP A 181 -18.07 -10.55 6.37
N LEU A 182 -18.69 -9.65 7.14
CA LEU A 182 -18.58 -8.20 6.97
C LEU A 182 -17.15 -7.70 7.20
N GLU A 183 -16.48 -8.16 8.25
CA GLU A 183 -15.09 -7.80 8.55
C GLU A 183 -14.15 -8.26 7.44
N ASN A 184 -14.32 -9.49 6.95
CA ASN A 184 -13.54 -10.01 5.83
C ASN A 184 -13.79 -9.23 4.52
N ALA A 185 -15.04 -8.87 4.23
CA ALA A 185 -15.38 -8.06 3.06
C ALA A 185 -14.75 -6.66 3.15
N TYR A 186 -14.79 -6.04 4.33
CA TYR A 186 -14.15 -4.75 4.58
C TYR A 186 -12.63 -4.82 4.37
N LEU A 187 -11.96 -5.84 4.94
CA LEU A 187 -10.53 -6.06 4.76
C LEU A 187 -10.15 -6.27 3.28
N GLN A 188 -10.93 -7.03 2.54
CA GLN A 188 -10.71 -7.24 1.10
C GLN A 188 -10.88 -5.95 0.30
N GLN A 189 -11.86 -5.15 0.63
CA GLN A 189 -12.06 -3.85 0.00
C GLN A 189 -10.89 -2.89 0.29
N GLU A 190 -10.39 -2.87 1.52
CA GLU A 190 -9.24 -2.05 1.89
C GLU A 190 -7.97 -2.46 1.13
N ILE A 191 -7.70 -3.78 1.01
CA ILE A 191 -6.57 -4.31 0.22
C ILE A 191 -6.70 -3.87 -1.24
N THR A 192 -7.88 -3.99 -1.83
CA THR A 192 -8.13 -3.64 -3.23
C THR A 192 -7.93 -2.13 -3.48
N LEU A 193 -8.42 -1.29 -2.57
CA LEU A 193 -8.21 0.15 -2.64
C LEU A 193 -6.74 0.53 -2.55
N ARG A 194 -5.99 -0.07 -1.62
CA ARG A 194 -4.54 0.16 -1.49
C ARG A 194 -3.78 -0.26 -2.75
N GLN A 195 -4.13 -1.40 -3.35
CA GLN A 195 -3.52 -1.85 -4.61
C GLN A 195 -3.84 -0.91 -5.76
N SER A 196 -5.08 -0.46 -5.88
CA SER A 196 -5.51 0.48 -6.91
C SER A 196 -4.78 1.82 -6.80
N GLU A 197 -4.61 2.34 -5.60
CA GLU A 197 -3.88 3.60 -5.39
C GLU A 197 -2.38 3.45 -5.69
N LYS A 198 -1.76 2.34 -5.29
CA LYS A 198 -0.38 2.03 -5.68
C LYS A 198 -0.22 2.02 -7.20
N LEU A 199 -1.13 1.36 -7.92
CA LEU A 199 -1.11 1.33 -9.38
C LEU A 199 -1.32 2.71 -9.99
N ALA A 200 -2.23 3.51 -9.44
CA ALA A 200 -2.46 4.89 -9.91
C ALA A 200 -1.24 5.78 -9.68
N THR A 201 -0.58 5.67 -8.52
CA THR A 201 0.66 6.39 -8.22
C THR A 201 1.79 5.94 -9.13
N LEU A 202 1.97 4.62 -9.32
CA LEU A 202 2.95 4.06 -10.24
C LEU A 202 2.67 4.49 -11.69
N GLY A 203 1.40 4.54 -12.12
CA GLY A 203 1.00 5.01 -13.44
C GLY A 203 1.36 6.49 -13.68
N LYS A 204 1.09 7.36 -12.72
CA LYS A 204 1.47 8.78 -12.78
C LYS A 204 2.99 8.97 -12.79
N LEU A 205 3.72 8.17 -12.01
CA LEU A 205 5.17 8.20 -11.96
C LEU A 205 5.80 7.60 -13.23
N SER A 206 5.22 6.52 -13.78
CA SER A 206 5.77 5.81 -14.95
C SER A 206 5.90 6.71 -16.19
N ALA A 207 4.94 7.60 -16.43
CA ALA A 207 5.04 8.54 -17.56
C ALA A 207 6.21 9.52 -17.39
N GLY A 208 6.39 10.07 -16.19
CA GLY A 208 7.52 10.94 -15.87
C GLY A 208 8.86 10.20 -15.91
N MET A 209 8.88 8.96 -15.41
CA MET A 209 10.08 8.11 -15.36
C MET A 209 10.53 7.66 -16.76
N ALA A 210 9.59 7.33 -17.65
CA ALA A 210 9.93 7.02 -19.04
C ALA A 210 10.64 8.22 -19.71
N HIS A 211 10.17 9.42 -19.45
CA HIS A 211 10.80 10.64 -19.95
C HIS A 211 12.17 10.86 -19.30
N GLU A 212 12.30 10.69 -18.00
CA GLU A 212 13.58 10.82 -17.27
C GLU A 212 14.60 9.73 -17.65
N LEU A 213 14.19 8.52 -18.04
CA LEU A 213 15.08 7.49 -18.58
C LEU A 213 15.50 7.77 -20.02
N ASN A 214 14.56 8.24 -20.86
CA ASN A 214 14.84 8.52 -22.27
C ASN A 214 15.83 9.68 -22.46
N ASN A 215 15.80 10.68 -21.56
CA ASN A 215 16.71 11.82 -21.66
C ASN A 215 18.19 11.44 -21.57
N PRO A 216 18.69 10.77 -20.50
CA PRO A 216 20.08 10.35 -20.43
C PRO A 216 20.42 9.27 -21.47
N ALA A 217 19.47 8.38 -21.83
CA ALA A 217 19.70 7.40 -22.88
C ALA A 217 19.95 8.05 -24.24
N ALA A 218 19.15 9.05 -24.61
CA ALA A 218 19.36 9.83 -25.84
C ALA A 218 20.64 10.67 -25.78
N ALA A 219 21.02 11.19 -24.60
CA ALA A 219 22.30 11.88 -24.43
C ALA A 219 23.46 10.91 -24.66
N ALA A 220 23.47 9.76 -23.97
CA ALA A 220 24.50 8.74 -24.13
C ALA A 220 24.66 8.29 -25.58
N GLN A 221 23.54 8.10 -26.28
CA GLN A 221 23.56 7.71 -27.70
C GLN A 221 24.17 8.78 -28.59
N ARG A 222 23.78 10.05 -28.41
CA ARG A 222 24.36 11.16 -29.18
C ARG A 222 25.87 11.30 -28.93
N SER A 223 26.29 11.25 -27.64
CA SER A 223 27.71 11.33 -27.30
C SER A 223 28.49 10.12 -27.83
N ALA A 224 27.89 8.92 -27.90
CA ALA A 224 28.50 7.74 -28.52
C ALA A 224 28.67 7.88 -30.06
N ASP A 225 27.67 8.44 -30.73
CA ASP A 225 27.75 8.70 -32.17
C ASP A 225 28.82 9.76 -32.48
N GLN A 226 28.92 10.83 -31.67
CA GLN A 226 29.94 11.85 -31.76
C GLN A 226 31.34 11.33 -31.42
N LEU A 227 31.47 10.43 -30.44
CA LEU A 227 32.72 9.80 -30.05
C LEU A 227 33.37 9.05 -31.21
N ARG A 228 32.56 8.39 -32.04
CA ARG A 228 33.08 7.71 -33.23
C ARG A 228 33.81 8.70 -34.19
N VAL A 229 33.23 9.86 -34.38
CA VAL A 229 33.84 10.93 -35.22
C VAL A 229 35.09 11.46 -34.52
N ALA A 230 35.01 11.76 -33.22
CA ALA A 230 36.13 12.29 -32.45
C ALA A 230 37.33 11.32 -32.41
N ILE A 231 37.09 9.98 -32.44
CA ILE A 231 38.16 8.97 -32.54
C ILE A 231 38.82 9.03 -33.93
N GLU A 232 38.05 9.19 -35.00
CA GLU A 232 38.60 9.31 -36.37
C GLU A 232 39.49 10.58 -36.48
N GLU A 233 39.05 11.71 -35.91
CA GLU A 233 39.83 12.97 -35.84
C GLU A 233 41.08 12.79 -34.96
N LEU A 234 41.00 12.09 -33.85
CA LEU A 234 42.13 11.80 -32.99
C LEU A 234 43.18 10.94 -33.69
N ASP A 235 42.74 9.89 -34.42
CA ASP A 235 43.64 9.04 -35.23
C ASP A 235 44.35 9.84 -36.32
N GLU A 236 43.66 10.79 -36.96
CA GLU A 236 44.27 11.67 -37.94
C GLU A 236 45.27 12.65 -37.29
N ALA A 237 44.89 13.27 -36.19
CA ALA A 237 45.77 14.18 -35.45
C ALA A 237 47.04 13.43 -34.92
N GLN A 238 46.89 12.19 -34.45
CA GLN A 238 48.01 11.37 -34.02
C GLN A 238 48.94 10.96 -35.19
N ARG A 239 48.40 10.66 -36.37
CA ARG A 239 49.23 10.39 -37.57
C ARG A 239 50.02 11.62 -37.97
N ASN A 240 49.39 12.80 -37.97
CA ASN A 240 50.03 14.08 -38.30
C ASN A 240 51.15 14.41 -37.27
N LEU A 241 50.88 14.17 -35.98
CA LEU A 241 51.84 14.37 -34.92
C LEU A 241 53.04 13.41 -35.05
N GLY A 242 52.78 12.12 -35.41
CA GLY A 242 53.86 11.14 -35.67
C GLY A 242 54.73 11.50 -36.88
N ALA A 243 54.13 12.15 -37.91
CA ALA A 243 54.85 12.65 -39.11
C ALA A 243 55.68 13.92 -38.82
N ALA A 244 55.37 14.68 -37.78
CA ALA A 244 55.98 15.98 -37.46
C ALA A 244 57.43 15.88 -36.97
N ALA A 245 58.02 14.68 -36.84
CA ALA A 245 59.43 14.47 -36.48
C ALA A 245 59.93 15.32 -35.28
N LEU A 246 59.17 15.27 -34.16
CA LEU A 246 59.47 16.00 -32.94
C LEU A 246 60.88 15.68 -32.40
N THR A 247 61.55 16.69 -31.93
CA THR A 247 62.81 16.52 -31.18
C THR A 247 62.58 15.82 -29.86
N GLU A 248 63.62 15.24 -29.25
CA GLU A 248 63.54 14.58 -27.93
C GLU A 248 63.01 15.54 -26.84
N ALA A 249 63.42 16.83 -26.92
CA ALA A 249 62.97 17.86 -26.00
C ALA A 249 61.45 18.18 -26.17
N GLU A 250 60.98 18.27 -27.41
CA GLU A 250 59.57 18.49 -27.73
C GLU A 250 58.72 17.28 -27.33
N SER A 251 59.18 16.06 -27.56
CA SER A 251 58.49 14.83 -27.14
C SER A 251 58.35 14.74 -25.60
N ALA A 252 59.38 15.12 -24.88
CA ALA A 252 59.33 15.19 -23.41
C ALA A 252 58.39 16.29 -22.91
N ALA A 253 58.34 17.44 -23.62
CA ALA A 253 57.43 18.53 -23.32
C ALA A 253 55.96 18.15 -23.60
N LEU A 254 55.70 17.46 -24.72
CA LEU A 254 54.37 16.95 -25.06
C LEU A 254 53.87 15.95 -24.02
N SER A 255 54.70 15.02 -23.56
CA SER A 255 54.33 14.08 -22.53
C SER A 255 53.92 14.75 -21.20
N ARG A 256 54.61 15.82 -20.81
CA ARG A 256 54.24 16.63 -19.64
C ARG A 256 52.95 17.41 -19.86
N LEU A 257 52.77 17.92 -21.05
CA LEU A 257 51.57 18.67 -21.46
C LEU A 257 50.34 17.77 -21.39
N VAL A 258 50.40 16.59 -22.00
CA VAL A 258 49.32 15.59 -21.92
C VAL A 258 49.03 15.18 -20.47
N ALA A 259 50.05 14.96 -19.65
CA ALA A 259 49.86 14.66 -18.24
C ALA A 259 49.11 15.77 -17.47
N SER A 260 49.39 17.04 -17.81
CA SER A 260 48.72 18.21 -17.19
C SER A 260 47.24 18.37 -17.58
N THR A 261 46.80 17.83 -18.73
CA THR A 261 45.40 17.86 -19.14
C THR A 261 44.54 16.83 -18.43
N ILE A 262 45.16 15.79 -17.85
CA ILE A 262 44.49 14.71 -17.15
C ILE A 262 44.31 15.02 -15.64
N ASP A 263 45.05 16.01 -15.11
CA ASP A 263 45.00 16.37 -13.68
C ASP A 263 43.63 17.04 -13.32
N PRO A 264 42.80 16.44 -12.45
CA PRO A 264 41.51 17.01 -12.05
C PRO A 264 41.64 18.37 -11.36
N GLY A 265 42.80 18.69 -10.74
CA GLY A 265 43.01 19.94 -10.02
C GLY A 265 43.13 21.18 -10.92
N ASN A 266 43.30 21.00 -12.21
CA ASN A 266 43.49 22.10 -13.17
C ASN A 266 42.24 22.47 -13.96
N ARG A 267 41.10 21.78 -13.74
CA ARG A 267 39.85 22.04 -14.49
C ARG A 267 39.21 23.36 -14.02
N SER A 268 38.94 24.28 -14.91
CA SER A 268 38.21 25.52 -14.64
C SER A 268 36.70 25.29 -14.48
N ALA A 269 36.33 24.40 -13.54
CA ALA A 269 34.93 23.99 -13.37
C ALA A 269 34.01 25.08 -12.79
N ASP A 270 34.55 26.20 -12.28
CA ASP A 270 33.80 27.19 -11.48
C ASP A 270 33.81 28.62 -12.07
N LEU A 271 34.20 28.79 -13.33
CA LEU A 271 34.09 30.11 -13.94
C LEU A 271 32.64 30.41 -14.33
N ASP A 272 32.18 31.63 -14.02
CA ASP A 272 30.89 32.11 -14.53
C ASP A 272 30.93 32.27 -16.06
N PRO A 273 29.76 32.22 -16.74
CA PRO A 273 29.70 32.22 -18.20
C PRO A 273 30.40 33.43 -18.87
N LEU A 274 30.42 34.60 -18.22
CA LEU A 274 31.04 35.79 -18.74
C LEU A 274 32.56 35.68 -18.65
N SER A 275 33.12 35.36 -17.50
CA SER A 275 34.54 35.13 -17.27
C SER A 275 35.11 34.02 -18.16
N ARG A 276 34.31 33.01 -18.48
CA ARG A 276 34.68 31.93 -19.40
C ARG A 276 34.78 32.46 -20.84
N SER A 277 33.81 33.25 -21.28
CA SER A 277 33.82 33.84 -22.62
C SER A 277 34.99 34.79 -22.82
N ASP A 278 35.34 35.61 -21.81
CA ASP A 278 36.51 36.48 -21.84
C ASP A 278 37.80 35.67 -21.95
N LEU A 279 37.95 34.59 -21.19
CA LEU A 279 39.10 33.71 -21.27
C LEU A 279 39.24 33.03 -22.64
N GLU A 280 38.13 32.55 -23.22
CA GLU A 280 38.10 31.95 -24.55
C GLU A 280 38.54 32.97 -25.61
N GLY A 281 38.10 34.23 -25.52
CA GLY A 281 38.51 35.33 -26.42
C GLY A 281 39.99 35.65 -26.32
N ASP A 282 40.57 35.72 -25.11
CA ASP A 282 42.00 35.98 -24.93
C ASP A 282 42.85 34.82 -25.50
N ILE A 283 42.40 33.58 -25.35
CA ILE A 283 43.07 32.42 -25.94
C ILE A 283 42.97 32.42 -27.45
N GLU A 284 41.82 32.73 -28.01
CA GLU A 284 41.59 32.83 -29.45
C GLU A 284 42.54 33.85 -30.08
N GLN A 285 42.62 35.08 -29.54
CA GLN A 285 43.53 36.11 -30.00
C GLN A 285 44.99 35.64 -29.94
N TRP A 286 45.40 35.00 -28.85
CA TRP A 286 46.76 34.45 -28.70
C TRP A 286 47.09 33.41 -29.79
N LEU A 287 46.15 32.49 -30.10
CA LEU A 287 46.30 31.46 -31.12
C LEU A 287 46.45 32.08 -32.53
N GLU A 288 45.63 33.09 -32.85
CA GLU A 288 45.71 33.83 -34.12
C GLU A 288 47.06 34.52 -34.29
N GLU A 289 47.59 35.16 -33.22
CA GLU A 289 48.91 35.79 -33.23
C GLU A 289 50.05 34.76 -33.46
N LYS A 290 49.83 33.50 -33.14
CA LYS A 290 50.76 32.37 -33.39
C LYS A 290 50.55 31.71 -34.75
N GLY A 291 49.58 32.17 -35.55
CA GLY A 291 49.27 31.62 -36.87
C GLY A 291 48.63 30.27 -36.84
N VAL A 292 47.87 29.97 -35.78
CA VAL A 292 47.10 28.75 -35.68
C VAL A 292 45.76 28.94 -36.35
N ASP A 293 45.50 28.17 -37.41
CA ASP A 293 44.21 28.14 -38.09
C ASP A 293 43.11 27.58 -37.17
N GLU A 294 41.88 28.06 -37.35
CA GLU A 294 40.70 27.63 -36.57
C GLU A 294 40.84 27.85 -35.04
N ALA A 295 41.47 28.99 -34.65
CA ALA A 295 41.71 29.37 -33.26
C ALA A 295 40.43 29.31 -32.40
N TRP A 296 39.28 29.72 -32.97
CA TRP A 296 37.95 29.69 -32.33
C TRP A 296 37.48 28.29 -31.93
N GLU A 297 37.92 27.22 -32.62
CA GLU A 297 37.60 25.84 -32.27
C GLU A 297 38.49 25.30 -31.14
N LEU A 298 39.72 25.81 -31.03
CA LEU A 298 40.69 25.37 -30.03
C LEU A 298 40.53 26.07 -28.69
N ALA A 299 40.15 27.36 -28.72
CA ALA A 299 40.07 28.19 -27.51
C ALA A 299 39.15 27.61 -26.42
N PRO A 300 37.93 27.12 -26.70
CA PRO A 300 37.08 26.52 -25.67
C PRO A 300 37.70 25.26 -25.02
N ALA A 301 38.38 24.41 -25.80
CA ALA A 301 39.05 23.22 -25.30
C ALA A 301 40.20 23.58 -24.36
N LEU A 302 41.03 24.57 -24.76
CA LEU A 302 42.17 25.03 -23.97
C LEU A 302 41.74 25.76 -22.68
N ALA A 303 40.69 26.57 -22.75
CA ALA A 303 40.05 27.19 -21.58
C ALA A 303 39.55 26.15 -20.58
N SER A 304 39.02 25.01 -21.06
CA SER A 304 38.53 23.92 -20.19
C SER A 304 39.62 23.23 -19.37
N PHE A 305 40.88 23.30 -19.81
CA PHE A 305 42.04 22.85 -19.05
C PHE A 305 42.46 23.86 -17.96
N GLY A 306 41.81 24.99 -17.82
CA GLY A 306 42.20 26.07 -16.91
C GLY A 306 43.45 26.81 -17.36
N TRP A 307 43.73 26.84 -18.66
CA TRP A 307 44.87 27.59 -19.24
C TRP A 307 44.38 28.94 -19.72
N ASP A 308 45.19 29.94 -19.47
CA ASP A 308 45.10 31.29 -20.04
C ASP A 308 46.20 31.53 -21.08
N ALA A 309 46.16 32.67 -21.75
CA ALA A 309 47.17 33.02 -22.77
C ALA A 309 48.59 33.03 -22.22
N GLN A 310 48.79 33.43 -20.96
CA GLN A 310 50.10 33.41 -20.31
C GLN A 310 50.60 31.99 -20.08
N LYS A 311 49.76 31.13 -19.55
CA LYS A 311 50.05 29.71 -19.32
C LYS A 311 50.34 28.99 -20.62
N LEU A 312 49.55 29.26 -21.66
CA LEU A 312 49.76 28.74 -23.02
C LEU A 312 51.13 29.17 -23.57
N ALA A 313 51.52 30.43 -23.41
CA ALA A 313 52.82 30.90 -23.84
C ALA A 313 53.98 30.16 -23.15
N GLU A 314 53.85 29.87 -21.84
CA GLU A 314 54.85 29.12 -21.08
C GLU A 314 54.95 27.66 -21.53
N ILE A 315 53.83 26.92 -21.62
CA ILE A 315 53.79 25.50 -21.92
C ILE A 315 54.12 25.17 -23.37
N THR A 316 53.91 26.13 -24.28
CA THR A 316 54.20 25.98 -25.72
C THR A 316 55.60 26.45 -26.11
N MET A 317 56.32 27.13 -25.21
CA MET A 317 57.67 27.62 -25.47
C MET A 317 58.64 26.56 -26.04
N PRO A 318 58.60 25.29 -25.64
CA PRO A 318 59.50 24.26 -26.17
C PRO A 318 59.23 23.87 -27.63
N PHE A 319 58.07 24.23 -28.20
CA PHE A 319 57.64 23.75 -29.51
C PHE A 319 57.96 24.78 -30.62
N GLY A 320 58.46 24.28 -31.74
CA GLY A 320 58.67 25.09 -32.92
C GLY A 320 57.35 25.56 -33.54
N ALA A 321 57.36 26.72 -34.22
CA ALA A 321 56.16 27.30 -34.86
C ALA A 321 55.43 26.32 -35.79
N ASN A 322 56.19 25.44 -36.47
CA ASN A 322 55.62 24.44 -37.39
C ASN A 322 55.00 23.24 -36.68
N HIS A 323 55.36 22.93 -35.43
CA HIS A 323 54.86 21.79 -34.66
C HIS A 323 53.70 22.16 -33.74
N LEU A 324 53.59 23.43 -33.36
CA LEU A 324 52.55 23.92 -32.45
C LEU A 324 51.13 23.61 -32.92
N PRO A 325 50.71 23.87 -34.19
CA PRO A 325 49.35 23.58 -34.66
C PRO A 325 48.99 22.08 -34.53
N VAL A 326 49.93 21.19 -34.90
CA VAL A 326 49.68 19.73 -34.88
C VAL A 326 49.56 19.23 -33.45
N ILE A 327 50.35 19.78 -32.54
CA ILE A 327 50.28 19.44 -31.11
C ILE A 327 48.92 19.87 -30.50
N LEU A 328 48.53 21.11 -30.77
CA LEU A 328 47.23 21.66 -30.30
C LEU A 328 46.03 20.90 -30.87
N ALA A 329 46.08 20.54 -32.16
CA ALA A 329 45.05 19.71 -32.80
C ALA A 329 44.94 18.34 -32.13
N SER A 330 46.06 17.68 -31.81
CA SER A 330 46.06 16.39 -31.09
C SER A 330 45.50 16.51 -29.68
N LEU A 331 45.79 17.58 -28.96
CA LEU A 331 45.21 17.85 -27.64
C LEU A 331 43.70 18.10 -27.70
N LYS A 332 43.23 18.90 -28.67
CA LYS A 332 41.80 19.15 -28.91
C LYS A 332 41.03 17.86 -29.15
N SER A 333 41.49 17.04 -30.09
CA SER A 333 40.84 15.79 -30.46
C SER A 333 40.83 14.78 -29.28
N GLY A 334 41.95 14.71 -28.55
CA GLY A 334 42.03 13.89 -27.33
C GLY A 334 41.08 14.35 -26.23
N HIS A 335 40.97 15.68 -26.06
CA HIS A 335 40.01 16.27 -25.11
C HIS A 335 38.55 16.00 -25.50
N ALA A 336 38.23 16.23 -26.78
CA ALA A 336 36.87 15.97 -27.29
C ALA A 336 36.45 14.53 -27.06
N ALA A 337 37.30 13.53 -27.39
CA ALA A 337 37.02 12.13 -27.14
C ALA A 337 36.85 11.82 -25.63
N SER A 338 37.73 12.39 -24.80
CA SER A 338 37.65 12.19 -23.33
C SER A 338 36.38 12.78 -22.71
N THR A 339 35.96 13.97 -23.18
CA THR A 339 34.73 14.65 -22.74
C THR A 339 33.49 13.81 -23.08
N LEU A 340 33.43 13.29 -24.30
CA LEU A 340 32.32 12.46 -24.76
C LEU A 340 32.22 11.14 -23.97
N VAL A 341 33.35 10.53 -23.62
CA VAL A 341 33.38 9.35 -22.73
C VAL A 341 32.80 9.69 -21.34
N GLU A 342 33.14 10.85 -20.79
CA GLU A 342 32.64 11.27 -19.47
C GLU A 342 31.14 11.57 -19.52
N GLU A 343 30.64 12.17 -20.62
CA GLU A 343 29.21 12.39 -20.84
C GLU A 343 28.43 11.06 -20.88
N ILE A 344 28.95 10.06 -21.61
CA ILE A 344 28.35 8.72 -21.67
C ILE A 344 28.33 8.08 -20.27
N ARG A 345 29.42 8.22 -19.53
CA ARG A 345 29.53 7.68 -18.17
C ARG A 345 28.51 8.32 -17.23
N GLU A 346 28.39 9.65 -17.26
CA GLU A 346 27.42 10.37 -16.44
C GLU A 346 25.97 10.02 -16.81
N ALA A 347 25.68 9.92 -18.11
CA ALA A 347 24.36 9.51 -18.59
C ALA A 347 24.02 8.08 -18.14
N THR A 348 24.97 7.16 -18.21
CA THR A 348 24.81 5.76 -17.76
C THR A 348 24.64 5.68 -16.23
N ARG A 349 25.38 6.48 -15.47
CA ARG A 349 25.22 6.60 -14.01
C ARG A 349 23.81 7.05 -13.66
N ARG A 350 23.28 8.07 -14.35
CA ARG A 350 21.90 8.55 -14.15
C ARG A 350 20.86 7.49 -14.45
N ILE A 351 21.01 6.75 -15.54
CA ILE A 351 20.13 5.61 -15.86
C ILE A 351 20.13 4.60 -14.70
N THR A 352 21.29 4.24 -14.20
CA THR A 352 21.44 3.28 -13.11
C THR A 352 20.76 3.76 -11.82
N GLU A 353 20.90 5.04 -11.48
CA GLU A 353 20.22 5.66 -10.32
C GLU A 353 18.70 5.60 -10.45
N ILE A 354 18.17 5.96 -11.62
CA ILE A 354 16.73 5.91 -11.89
C ILE A 354 16.22 4.46 -11.79
N VAL A 355 16.92 3.50 -12.39
CA VAL A 355 16.56 2.07 -12.34
C VAL A 355 16.62 1.54 -10.90
N LYS A 356 17.64 1.92 -10.10
CA LYS A 356 17.74 1.57 -8.67
C LYS A 356 16.55 2.13 -7.88
N ALA A 357 16.22 3.40 -8.08
CA ALA A 357 15.08 4.04 -7.44
C ALA A 357 13.74 3.37 -7.85
N LEU A 358 13.58 3.02 -9.12
CA LEU A 358 12.40 2.32 -9.64
C LEU A 358 12.25 0.93 -9.03
N ARG A 359 13.36 0.22 -8.91
CA ARG A 359 13.40 -1.12 -8.32
C ARG A 359 13.05 -1.09 -6.84
N SER A 360 13.55 -0.12 -6.07
CA SER A 360 13.19 0.04 -4.65
C SER A 360 11.72 0.36 -4.44
N TYR A 361 11.04 0.93 -5.45
CA TYR A 361 9.62 1.23 -5.44
C TYR A 361 8.72 0.09 -5.96
N SER A 362 9.24 -0.75 -6.89
CA SER A 362 8.48 -1.82 -7.56
C SER A 362 8.51 -3.17 -6.86
N TYR A 363 9.53 -3.47 -6.03
CA TYR A 363 9.62 -4.74 -5.26
C TYR A 363 8.72 -4.71 -4.02
N LEU A 364 7.42 -4.59 -4.24
CA LEU A 364 6.44 -4.07 -3.31
C LEU A 364 5.73 -5.12 -2.44
N ASP A 365 5.79 -6.41 -2.75
CA ASP A 365 4.85 -7.35 -2.14
C ASP A 365 5.45 -8.42 -1.21
N GLN A 366 6.76 -8.50 -1.01
CA GLN A 366 7.34 -9.59 -0.23
C GLN A 366 8.54 -9.24 0.66
N ALA A 367 8.91 -7.98 0.81
CA ALA A 367 10.05 -7.67 1.67
C ALA A 367 9.64 -7.65 3.14
N PRO A 368 10.16 -8.59 3.96
CA PRO A 368 9.99 -8.54 5.40
C PRO A 368 10.58 -7.24 5.96
N ILE A 369 10.32 -6.93 7.23
CA ILE A 369 10.99 -5.86 7.96
C ILE A 369 12.50 -5.99 7.74
N GLN A 370 13.12 -4.90 7.27
CA GLN A 370 14.54 -4.84 6.95
C GLN A 370 15.22 -3.70 7.71
N ARG A 371 16.51 -3.81 7.91
CA ARG A 371 17.32 -2.66 8.34
C ARG A 371 17.48 -1.72 7.14
N ILE A 372 16.99 -0.52 7.28
CA ILE A 372 16.99 0.49 6.21
C ILE A 372 17.69 1.76 6.67
N ASP A 373 18.31 2.43 5.72
CA ASP A 373 18.73 3.81 5.83
C ASP A 373 17.60 4.71 5.30
N VAL A 374 17.08 5.58 6.15
CA VAL A 374 15.99 6.49 5.78
C VAL A 374 16.42 7.50 4.72
N HIS A 375 17.70 7.90 4.70
CA HIS A 375 18.25 8.82 3.71
C HIS A 375 18.21 8.22 2.31
N GLU A 376 18.52 6.92 2.15
CA GLU A 376 18.39 6.23 0.84
C GLU A 376 16.95 6.27 0.31
N GLY A 377 15.96 6.12 1.20
CA GLY A 377 14.54 6.20 0.84
C GLY A 377 14.13 7.60 0.38
N LEU A 378 14.54 8.62 1.12
CA LEU A 378 14.28 10.03 0.78
C LEU A 378 14.94 10.41 -0.55
N ASP A 379 16.23 10.09 -0.74
CA ASP A 379 16.96 10.39 -1.97
C ASP A 379 16.39 9.63 -3.18
N SER A 380 16.02 8.36 -3.01
CA SER A 380 15.32 7.59 -4.07
C SER A 380 14.01 8.26 -4.47
N THR A 381 13.25 8.80 -3.51
CA THR A 381 12.02 9.55 -3.78
C THR A 381 12.29 10.85 -4.54
N LEU A 382 13.35 11.60 -4.17
CA LEU A 382 13.74 12.80 -4.90
C LEU A 382 14.17 12.50 -6.35
N VAL A 383 14.83 11.38 -6.59
CA VAL A 383 15.19 10.92 -7.95
C VAL A 383 13.93 10.66 -8.77
N ILE A 384 12.92 9.99 -8.19
CA ILE A 384 11.65 9.70 -8.85
C ILE A 384 10.84 10.96 -9.16
N LEU A 385 10.84 11.94 -8.26
CA LEU A 385 10.10 13.19 -8.41
C LEU A 385 10.90 14.30 -9.12
N ARG A 386 12.08 13.99 -9.64
CA ARG A 386 13.00 14.97 -10.22
C ARG A 386 12.37 15.81 -11.34
N SER A 387 11.54 15.20 -12.19
CA SER A 387 10.83 15.92 -13.26
C SER A 387 9.96 17.04 -12.73
N LYS A 388 9.36 16.87 -11.56
CA LYS A 388 8.50 17.86 -10.91
C LYS A 388 9.28 18.91 -10.12
N LEU A 389 10.54 18.62 -9.76
CA LEU A 389 11.41 19.47 -8.95
C LEU A 389 12.29 20.43 -9.80
N LYS A 390 12.44 20.17 -11.13
CA LYS A 390 13.38 20.87 -12.01
C LYS A 390 13.12 22.35 -12.24
N ASP A 391 11.88 22.80 -12.15
CA ASP A 391 11.45 24.09 -12.69
C ASP A 391 11.26 25.16 -11.60
N GLY A 392 12.24 25.30 -10.69
CA GLY A 392 12.23 26.40 -9.72
C GLY A 392 12.08 25.99 -8.26
N ILE A 393 12.09 24.69 -7.94
CA ILE A 393 12.07 24.20 -6.55
C ILE A 393 13.49 23.84 -6.10
N ALA A 394 14.03 24.62 -5.15
CA ALA A 394 15.29 24.31 -4.50
C ALA A 394 15.11 23.20 -3.46
N VAL A 395 15.92 22.15 -3.52
CA VAL A 395 15.90 21.05 -2.52
C VAL A 395 17.10 21.16 -1.59
N ARG A 396 16.85 21.38 -0.31
CA ARG A 396 17.87 21.41 0.73
C ARG A 396 17.81 20.17 1.62
N ARG A 397 18.95 19.50 1.77
CA ARG A 397 19.11 18.35 2.65
C ARG A 397 19.84 18.76 3.92
N ASP A 398 19.23 18.52 5.06
CA ASP A 398 19.79 18.73 6.41
C ASP A 398 19.73 17.39 7.14
N TYR A 399 20.55 16.44 6.65
CA TYR A 399 20.58 15.07 7.16
C TYR A 399 21.59 14.94 8.30
N ASP A 400 21.17 14.29 9.38
CA ASP A 400 22.10 13.86 10.44
C ASP A 400 22.89 12.64 9.97
N PRO A 401 24.20 12.76 9.71
CA PRO A 401 25.02 11.65 9.22
C PRO A 401 25.23 10.54 10.25
N ALA A 402 24.92 10.79 11.52
CA ALA A 402 25.04 9.81 12.60
C ALA A 402 23.73 9.04 12.85
N LEU A 403 22.70 9.26 12.03
CA LEU A 403 21.41 8.63 12.20
C LEU A 403 21.50 7.10 11.99
N PRO A 404 21.05 6.27 12.95
CA PRO A 404 21.15 4.82 12.82
C PRO A 404 20.13 4.27 11.82
N GLN A 405 20.45 3.15 11.20
CA GLN A 405 19.48 2.35 10.45
C GLN A 405 18.42 1.79 11.39
N ILE A 406 17.16 1.78 10.93
CA ILE A 406 16.02 1.24 11.66
C ILE A 406 15.45 0.00 10.98
N GLN A 407 14.76 -0.84 11.74
CA GLN A 407 13.96 -1.94 11.18
C GLN A 407 12.61 -1.39 10.73
N ALA A 408 12.33 -1.46 9.43
CA ALA A 408 11.10 -0.93 8.87
C ALA A 408 10.71 -1.61 7.55
N PHE A 409 9.49 -1.36 7.11
CA PHE A 409 9.02 -1.70 5.76
C PHE A 409 9.45 -0.58 4.79
N GLY A 410 10.67 -0.67 4.25
CA GLY A 410 11.30 0.41 3.48
C GLY A 410 10.48 0.90 2.30
N THR A 411 9.84 -0.01 1.56
CA THR A 411 8.96 0.33 0.43
C THR A 411 7.72 1.11 0.85
N GLU A 412 7.16 0.80 2.00
CA GLU A 412 6.00 1.53 2.53
C GLU A 412 6.39 2.93 3.01
N LEU A 413 7.57 3.07 3.64
CA LEU A 413 8.09 4.39 3.98
C LEU A 413 8.39 5.23 2.73
N ASN A 414 8.88 4.63 1.64
CA ASN A 414 9.06 5.33 0.38
C ASN A 414 7.73 5.87 -0.17
N GLN A 415 6.62 5.16 0.04
CA GLN A 415 5.28 5.67 -0.28
C GLN A 415 4.90 6.88 0.59
N VAL A 416 5.25 6.86 1.88
CA VAL A 416 5.04 8.02 2.78
C VAL A 416 5.81 9.24 2.27
N TRP A 417 7.10 9.07 1.96
CA TRP A 417 7.94 10.15 1.44
C TRP A 417 7.39 10.70 0.12
N THR A 418 7.00 9.82 -0.80
CA THR A 418 6.42 10.22 -2.09
C THR A 418 5.14 11.03 -1.91
N ASN A 419 4.22 10.58 -1.05
CA ASN A 419 2.96 11.27 -0.83
C ASN A 419 3.15 12.66 -0.23
N ILE A 420 4.06 12.80 0.74
CA ILE A 420 4.33 14.08 1.40
C ILE A 420 5.07 15.02 0.44
N ILE A 421 6.14 14.55 -0.20
CA ILE A 421 6.93 15.38 -1.12
C ILE A 421 6.12 15.79 -2.36
N ASP A 422 5.32 14.89 -2.94
CA ASP A 422 4.46 15.22 -4.09
C ASP A 422 3.40 16.27 -3.73
N ASN A 423 2.87 16.22 -2.50
CA ASN A 423 1.96 17.24 -2.01
C ASN A 423 2.66 18.58 -1.79
N ALA A 424 3.87 18.60 -1.23
CA ALA A 424 4.67 19.80 -1.05
C ALA A 424 4.99 20.48 -2.41
N VAL A 425 5.45 19.67 -3.38
CA VAL A 425 5.74 20.15 -4.75
C VAL A 425 4.50 20.74 -5.42
N ALA A 426 3.35 20.05 -5.29
CA ALA A 426 2.09 20.54 -5.85
C ALA A 426 1.64 21.84 -5.19
N ALA A 427 1.84 22.01 -3.88
CA ALA A 427 1.48 23.21 -3.14
C ALA A 427 2.34 24.43 -3.53
N MET A 428 3.62 24.22 -3.81
CA MET A 428 4.55 25.28 -4.23
C MET A 428 4.34 25.76 -5.68
N ASN A 429 3.53 25.05 -6.45
CA ASN A 429 3.14 25.43 -7.82
C ASN A 429 4.34 25.80 -8.75
N GLY A 430 5.41 25.01 -8.68
CA GLY A 430 6.58 25.12 -9.56
C GLY A 430 7.71 26.04 -9.07
N ALA A 431 7.56 26.78 -7.96
CA ALA A 431 8.64 27.59 -7.41
C ALA A 431 8.63 27.61 -5.88
N GLY A 432 9.77 27.29 -5.26
CA GLY A 432 9.87 27.28 -3.80
C GLY A 432 11.10 26.57 -3.26
N GLU A 433 11.09 26.31 -1.96
CA GLU A 433 12.13 25.56 -1.24
C GLU A 433 11.53 24.37 -0.53
N LEU A 434 12.07 23.18 -0.80
CA LEU A 434 11.78 21.94 -0.07
C LEU A 434 12.98 21.61 0.81
N VAL A 435 12.76 21.52 2.11
CA VAL A 435 13.79 21.15 3.09
C VAL A 435 13.48 19.78 3.67
N LEU A 436 14.42 18.86 3.53
CA LEU A 436 14.38 17.54 4.15
C LEU A 436 15.38 17.54 5.30
N ARG A 437 14.89 17.38 6.51
CA ARG A 437 15.72 17.33 7.70
C ARG A 437 15.52 16.01 8.43
N THR A 438 16.61 15.42 8.90
CA THR A 438 16.56 14.21 9.72
C THR A 438 17.39 14.41 10.98
N TYR A 439 16.92 13.86 12.10
CA TYR A 439 17.64 13.90 13.36
C TYR A 439 17.14 12.82 14.32
N ARG A 440 17.92 12.56 15.37
CA ARG A 440 17.55 11.66 16.45
C ARG A 440 16.93 12.44 17.61
N GLU A 441 15.77 11.96 18.11
CA GLU A 441 15.09 12.45 19.31
C GLU A 441 14.61 11.24 20.11
N ASP A 442 15.45 10.71 21.00
CA ASP A 442 15.18 9.43 21.68
C ASP A 442 13.77 9.37 22.29
N PRO A 443 12.98 8.31 22.03
CA PRO A 443 13.33 7.05 21.35
C PRO A 443 13.07 7.05 19.84
N TRP A 444 13.01 8.21 19.17
CA TRP A 444 12.56 8.39 17.81
C TRP A 444 13.68 8.76 16.85
N LEU A 445 13.59 8.23 15.64
CA LEU A 445 14.14 8.80 14.44
C LEU A 445 13.12 9.76 13.86
N VAL A 446 13.51 11.01 13.59
CA VAL A 446 12.62 12.05 13.09
C VAL A 446 12.99 12.44 11.67
N VAL A 447 11.99 12.49 10.81
CA VAL A 447 12.08 13.05 9.45
C VAL A 447 11.14 14.23 9.36
N GLU A 448 11.68 15.40 9.05
CA GLU A 448 10.90 16.60 8.76
C GLU A 448 10.96 16.90 7.25
N ILE A 449 9.79 17.10 6.66
CA ILE A 449 9.63 17.52 5.27
C ILE A 449 8.91 18.86 5.32
N LYS A 450 9.62 19.92 4.93
CA LYS A 450 9.13 21.30 5.02
C LYS A 450 9.09 21.92 3.62
N ASP A 451 8.00 22.59 3.30
CA ASP A 451 7.84 23.43 2.11
C ASP A 451 7.48 24.87 2.48
N ASN A 452 7.74 25.79 1.57
CA ASN A 452 7.39 27.20 1.68
C ASN A 452 6.14 27.57 0.83
N GLY A 453 5.26 26.60 0.61
CA GLY A 453 3.99 26.79 -0.09
C GLY A 453 2.98 27.65 0.68
N PRO A 454 1.74 27.75 0.19
CA PRO A 454 0.71 28.64 0.77
C PRO A 454 0.26 28.25 2.18
N GLY A 455 0.62 27.05 2.63
CA GLY A 455 0.18 26.50 3.91
C GLY A 455 -1.15 25.75 3.82
N VAL A 456 -1.49 25.07 4.92
CA VAL A 456 -2.75 24.35 5.13
C VAL A 456 -3.60 25.14 6.13
N PRO A 457 -4.82 25.57 5.77
CA PRO A 457 -5.72 26.29 6.68
C PRO A 457 -5.99 25.49 7.97
N ALA A 458 -6.01 26.19 9.12
CA ALA A 458 -6.13 25.56 10.44
C ALA A 458 -7.40 24.70 10.58
N GLU A 459 -8.50 25.10 9.92
CA GLU A 459 -9.79 24.42 9.95
C GLU A 459 -9.76 23.02 9.35
N ILE A 460 -8.81 22.75 8.44
CA ILE A 460 -8.71 21.46 7.75
C ILE A 460 -7.51 20.62 8.18
N GLN A 461 -6.58 21.18 8.98
CA GLN A 461 -5.37 20.43 9.40
C GLN A 461 -5.68 19.13 10.14
N SER A 462 -6.75 19.08 10.92
CA SER A 462 -7.20 17.86 11.60
C SER A 462 -7.80 16.81 10.67
N ARG A 463 -8.22 17.21 9.46
CA ARG A 463 -8.92 16.36 8.49
C ARG A 463 -8.07 15.89 7.32
N ILE A 464 -6.86 16.42 7.16
CA ILE A 464 -6.00 16.07 6.00
C ILE A 464 -5.61 14.58 5.97
N PHE A 465 -5.73 13.88 7.10
CA PHE A 465 -5.50 12.43 7.21
C PHE A 465 -6.78 11.60 7.06
N ASP A 466 -7.95 12.24 6.94
CA ASP A 466 -9.21 11.53 6.72
C ASP A 466 -9.22 10.87 5.33
N PRO A 467 -9.76 9.65 5.19
CA PRO A 467 -9.90 9.00 3.88
C PRO A 467 -10.72 9.87 2.92
N PHE A 468 -10.27 9.96 1.67
CA PHE A 468 -10.92 10.71 0.59
C PHE A 468 -10.96 12.23 0.76
N PHE A 469 -10.35 12.77 1.80
CA PHE A 469 -10.27 14.22 1.97
C PHE A 469 -9.24 14.83 0.99
N THR A 470 -9.67 15.76 0.16
CA THR A 470 -8.83 16.49 -0.79
C THR A 470 -9.34 17.90 -1.03
N THR A 471 -8.41 18.83 -1.22
CA THR A 471 -8.68 20.20 -1.67
C THR A 471 -8.43 20.38 -3.17
N LYS A 472 -7.93 19.35 -3.85
CA LYS A 472 -7.68 19.35 -5.30
C LYS A 472 -8.98 19.16 -6.08
N PRO A 473 -9.07 19.68 -7.32
CA PRO A 473 -10.23 19.48 -8.19
C PRO A 473 -10.56 17.99 -8.41
N PRO A 474 -11.82 17.66 -8.72
CA PRO A 474 -12.23 16.29 -9.03
C PRO A 474 -11.36 15.66 -10.13
N GLY A 475 -10.81 14.47 -9.87
CA GLY A 475 -9.92 13.74 -10.78
C GLY A 475 -8.42 14.01 -10.61
N GLU A 476 -8.00 15.06 -9.90
CA GLU A 476 -6.59 15.38 -9.66
C GLU A 476 -6.06 14.85 -8.34
N GLY A 477 -6.93 14.63 -7.35
CA GLY A 477 -6.57 14.10 -6.04
C GLY A 477 -7.49 12.96 -5.61
N THR A 478 -6.91 11.85 -5.13
CA THR A 478 -7.68 10.71 -4.58
C THR A 478 -8.11 10.94 -3.14
N GLY A 479 -7.45 11.86 -2.42
CA GLY A 479 -7.64 12.08 -0.99
C GLY A 479 -7.19 10.92 -0.09
N LEU A 480 -6.46 9.94 -0.65
CA LEU A 480 -6.01 8.75 0.07
C LEU A 480 -4.53 8.81 0.47
N GLY A 481 -3.70 9.60 -0.22
CA GLY A 481 -2.25 9.59 -0.01
C GLY A 481 -1.80 9.88 1.42
N LEU A 482 -2.34 10.94 2.06
CA LEU A 482 -2.00 11.26 3.46
C LEU A 482 -2.62 10.28 4.45
N ASN A 483 -3.82 9.76 4.19
CA ASN A 483 -4.43 8.70 4.99
C ASN A 483 -3.58 7.43 4.98
N ILE A 484 -3.10 7.00 3.82
CA ILE A 484 -2.19 5.86 3.70
C ILE A 484 -0.87 6.14 4.42
N SER A 485 -0.31 7.34 4.28
CA SER A 485 0.91 7.73 5.00
C SER A 485 0.72 7.64 6.52
N HIS A 486 -0.42 8.10 7.02
CA HIS A 486 -0.77 7.98 8.45
C HIS A 486 -0.87 6.50 8.88
N ASN A 487 -1.56 5.65 8.11
CA ASN A 487 -1.69 4.23 8.43
C ASN A 487 -0.33 3.51 8.39
N ILE A 488 0.52 3.80 7.42
CA ILE A 488 1.87 3.23 7.35
C ILE A 488 2.68 3.62 8.58
N VAL A 489 2.71 4.90 8.93
CA VAL A 489 3.52 5.39 10.05
C VAL A 489 2.95 4.92 11.38
N VAL A 490 1.65 5.09 11.61
CA VAL A 490 1.04 4.85 12.93
C VAL A 490 0.70 3.38 13.15
N GLN A 491 0.01 2.74 12.19
CA GLN A 491 -0.49 1.37 12.40
C GLN A 491 0.60 0.32 12.20
N LYS A 492 1.47 0.49 11.18
CA LYS A 492 2.48 -0.51 10.85
C LYS A 492 3.82 -0.29 11.52
N HIS A 493 4.22 0.96 11.70
CA HIS A 493 5.51 1.30 12.30
C HIS A 493 5.42 1.78 13.74
N HIS A 494 4.19 1.89 14.30
CA HIS A 494 3.95 2.41 15.65
C HIS A 494 4.61 3.78 15.91
N GLY A 495 4.75 4.55 14.83
CA GLY A 495 5.30 5.89 14.82
C GLY A 495 4.24 6.97 15.03
N ARG A 496 4.63 8.21 14.71
CA ARG A 496 3.74 9.38 14.71
C ARG A 496 3.96 10.21 13.46
N ILE A 497 2.90 10.83 12.96
CA ILE A 497 2.95 11.80 11.88
C ILE A 497 2.14 13.01 12.27
N ASP A 498 2.78 14.17 12.29
CA ASP A 498 2.20 15.44 12.67
C ASP A 498 2.36 16.46 11.53
N VAL A 499 1.47 17.44 11.45
CA VAL A 499 1.56 18.56 10.54
C VAL A 499 1.55 19.87 11.32
N HIS A 500 2.47 20.75 10.99
CA HIS A 500 2.52 22.13 11.46
C HIS A 500 2.50 23.04 10.25
N SER A 501 1.47 23.86 10.12
CA SER A 501 1.34 24.71 8.96
C SER A 501 0.81 26.09 9.30
N SER A 502 1.41 27.07 8.63
CA SER A 502 1.02 28.48 8.62
C SER A 502 1.19 29.02 7.21
N PRO A 503 0.60 30.18 6.86
CA PRO A 503 0.81 30.77 5.55
C PRO A 503 2.30 30.95 5.24
N GLY A 504 2.78 30.36 4.14
CA GLY A 504 4.18 30.39 3.71
C GLY A 504 5.06 29.27 4.29
N GLU A 505 4.50 28.36 5.07
CA GLU A 505 5.25 27.22 5.63
C GLU A 505 4.32 26.03 5.93
N THR A 506 4.66 24.84 5.39
CA THR A 506 4.08 23.57 5.84
C THR A 506 5.21 22.62 6.20
N ARG A 507 5.08 21.98 7.35
CA ARG A 507 6.06 21.03 7.87
C ARG A 507 5.37 19.77 8.35
N PHE A 508 5.66 18.65 7.68
CA PHE A 508 5.30 17.31 8.14
C PHE A 508 6.43 16.75 8.99
N VAL A 509 6.10 16.21 10.15
CA VAL A 509 7.04 15.57 11.08
C VAL A 509 6.66 14.12 11.23
N VAL A 510 7.52 13.21 10.76
CA VAL A 510 7.36 11.77 10.88
C VAL A 510 8.34 11.25 11.91
N LYS A 511 7.84 10.60 12.97
CA LYS A 511 8.62 9.98 14.04
C LYS A 511 8.52 8.47 13.94
N LEU A 512 9.64 7.79 13.79
CA LEU A 512 9.74 6.33 13.69
C LEU A 512 10.53 5.80 14.89
N PRO A 513 10.12 4.67 15.52
CA PRO A 513 10.81 4.13 16.68
C PRO A 513 12.20 3.59 16.28
N LEU A 514 13.20 3.89 17.10
CA LEU A 514 14.56 3.38 16.94
C LEU A 514 14.67 1.89 17.32
N ASP A 515 13.82 1.42 18.24
CA ASP A 515 13.80 0.05 18.74
C ASP A 515 12.63 -0.75 18.13
N PRO A 516 12.91 -1.89 17.48
CA PRO A 516 11.87 -2.77 16.92
C PRO A 516 10.94 -3.39 17.96
N SER A 517 11.33 -3.49 19.23
CA SER A 517 10.44 -4.01 20.29
C SER A 517 9.18 -3.18 20.49
N ALA A 518 9.20 -1.93 20.09
CA ALA A 518 8.03 -1.06 20.07
C ALA A 518 7.00 -1.45 18.97
N MET A 519 7.39 -2.26 17.99
CA MET A 519 6.52 -2.77 16.91
C MET A 519 5.71 -4.00 17.32
N THR A 520 5.99 -4.62 18.48
CA THR A 520 5.21 -5.75 18.98
C THR A 520 4.05 -5.20 19.81
N PRO A 521 2.78 -5.49 19.48
CA PRO A 521 1.67 -5.06 20.32
C PRO A 521 1.88 -5.64 21.71
N GLN A 522 1.96 -4.81 22.74
CA GLN A 522 1.93 -5.24 24.12
C GLN A 522 0.62 -6.03 24.30
N ARG A 523 0.70 -7.34 24.40
CA ARG A 523 -0.39 -8.17 24.95
C ARG A 523 -0.66 -7.58 26.33
N GLY A 524 -1.82 -6.93 26.46
CA GLY A 524 -2.26 -6.36 27.72
C GLY A 524 -2.11 -7.41 28.81
N THR A 525 -1.18 -7.19 29.70
CA THR A 525 -1.20 -7.79 31.03
C THR A 525 -2.44 -7.25 31.71
N THR A 526 -3.50 -8.05 31.69
CA THR A 526 -4.61 -7.91 32.62
C THR A 526 -4.01 -8.12 34.01
N GLU A 527 -3.68 -7.03 34.70
CA GLU A 527 -3.44 -7.07 36.13
C GLU A 527 -4.73 -7.56 36.78
N GLU A 528 -4.64 -8.73 37.36
CA GLU A 528 -5.56 -9.22 38.40
C GLU A 528 -5.55 -8.20 39.52
N ALA A 529 -6.60 -7.40 39.58
CA ALA A 529 -6.94 -6.65 40.78
C ALA A 529 -7.74 -7.57 41.72
N ARG A 530 -7.11 -7.93 42.81
CA ARG A 530 -7.75 -8.52 44.01
C ARG A 530 -8.84 -7.61 44.61
#